data_3d35a98a84b04d7c4a699f2dae085ff3
#
_entry.id   3d35a98a84b04d7c4a699f2dae085ff3
#
_cell.length_a   1.000
_cell.length_b   1.000
_cell.length_c   1.000
_cell.angle_alpha   90.00
_cell.angle_beta   90.00
_cell.angle_gamma   90.00
#
_symmetry.space_group_name_H-M   'P 1'
#
loop_
_entity.id
_entity.type
_entity.pdbx_description
1 polymer ?
#
loop_
_entity_poly.entity_id
_entity_poly.type
_entity_poly.pdbx_seq_one_letter_code
_entity_poly.pdbx_strand_id
1 'polypeptide(L)'
;MITEIRHIIFSNDELKLVFQSVPLEGFDPARRITRIQVVEGPPPSIRIQSEAGGGRAELEVESYQLARLMVAYCREKKIPLPKDALKTIHAQGDALCFSIMSTLG
;
A
#
# COMPACT_ATOMS: atom_id res chain seq x y z
N MET A 1 7.92 25.15 -16.83
CA MET A 1 7.75 23.77 -16.31
C MET A 1 6.88 23.81 -15.08
N ILE A 2 5.85 22.99 -15.05
CA ILE A 2 4.95 22.88 -13.90
C ILE A 2 5.10 21.51 -13.29
N THR A 3 5.31 21.46 -11.99
CA THR A 3 5.38 20.21 -11.24
C THR A 3 4.17 20.10 -10.35
N GLU A 4 3.45 18.99 -10.45
CA GLU A 4 2.31 18.68 -9.59
C GLU A 4 2.67 17.53 -8.67
N ILE A 5 2.37 17.70 -7.38
CA ILE A 5 2.58 16.65 -6.39
C ILE A 5 1.25 16.33 -5.75
N ARG A 6 0.89 15.04 -5.74
CA ARG A 6 -0.31 14.54 -5.07
C ARG A 6 0.07 13.55 -4.01
N HIS A 7 -0.60 13.62 -2.88
CA HIS A 7 -0.42 12.67 -1.78
C HIS A 7 -1.73 11.90 -1.59
N ILE A 8 -1.64 10.59 -1.69
CA ILE A 8 -2.75 9.70 -1.40
C ILE A 8 -2.39 8.97 -0.12
N ILE A 9 -3.14 9.22 0.94
CA ILE A 9 -2.85 8.64 2.24
C ILE A 9 -3.73 7.42 2.46
N PHE A 10 -3.08 6.28 2.70
CA PHE A 10 -3.75 5.03 3.02
C PHE A 10 -3.72 4.84 4.53
N SER A 11 -4.88 5.04 5.16
CA SER A 11 -5.03 4.77 6.59
C SER A 11 -4.84 3.28 6.86
N ASN A 12 -4.69 2.92 8.12
CA ASN A 12 -4.55 1.51 8.50
C ASN A 12 -5.76 0.67 8.04
N ASP A 13 -6.97 1.24 8.13
CA ASP A 13 -8.17 0.56 7.66
C ASP A 13 -8.19 0.39 6.14
N GLU A 14 -7.76 1.40 5.39
CA GLU A 14 -7.66 1.31 3.94
C GLU A 14 -6.61 0.27 3.52
N LEU A 15 -5.51 0.17 4.24
CA LEU A 15 -4.49 -0.83 3.96
C LEU A 15 -5.04 -2.25 4.11
N LYS A 16 -5.90 -2.49 5.09
CA LYS A 16 -6.58 -3.78 5.21
C LYS A 16 -7.40 -4.10 3.98
N LEU A 17 -8.12 -3.10 3.45
CA LEU A 17 -8.92 -3.26 2.25
C LEU A 17 -8.04 -3.55 1.03
N VAL A 18 -6.91 -2.90 0.91
CA VAL A 18 -5.95 -3.16 -0.17
C VAL A 18 -5.54 -4.63 -0.17
N PHE A 19 -5.12 -5.15 0.99
CA PHE A 19 -4.64 -6.53 1.09
C PHE A 19 -5.76 -7.56 0.91
N GLN A 20 -6.99 -7.20 1.18
CA GLN A 20 -8.14 -8.09 0.98
C GLN A 20 -8.67 -8.05 -0.45
N SER A 21 -8.42 -6.97 -1.18
CA SER A 21 -9.00 -6.75 -2.52
C SER A 21 -8.04 -7.07 -3.65
N VAL A 22 -6.74 -6.82 -3.46
CA VAL A 22 -5.73 -6.97 -4.50
C VAL A 22 -4.92 -8.24 -4.23
N PRO A 23 -4.74 -9.13 -5.22
CA PRO A 23 -3.93 -10.33 -5.01
C PRO A 23 -2.50 -10.01 -4.59
N LEU A 24 -2.06 -10.67 -3.52
CA LEU A 24 -0.71 -10.55 -2.99
C LEU A 24 -0.14 -11.95 -2.82
N GLU A 25 1.02 -12.19 -3.42
CA GLU A 25 1.72 -13.46 -3.30
C GLU A 25 2.05 -13.76 -1.83
N GLY A 26 1.73 -14.97 -1.40
CA GLY A 26 1.99 -15.39 -0.03
C GLY A 26 0.90 -15.01 0.97
N PHE A 27 -0.15 -14.31 0.53
CA PHE A 27 -1.24 -13.92 1.40
C PHE A 27 -2.58 -14.47 0.88
N ASP A 28 -3.28 -15.20 1.76
CA ASP A 28 -4.63 -15.70 1.48
C ASP A 28 -5.64 -14.64 1.91
N PRO A 29 -6.44 -14.07 0.98
CA PRO A 29 -7.40 -13.03 1.33
C PRO A 29 -8.54 -13.51 2.23
N ALA A 30 -8.73 -14.83 2.37
CA ALA A 30 -9.71 -15.38 3.30
C ALA A 30 -9.24 -15.31 4.76
N ARG A 31 -7.97 -15.08 5.00
CA ARG A 31 -7.45 -14.91 6.36
C ARG A 31 -7.90 -13.57 6.94
N ARG A 32 -8.20 -13.58 8.23
CA ARG A 32 -8.58 -12.34 8.91
C ARG A 32 -7.33 -11.58 9.33
N ILE A 33 -7.21 -10.35 8.87
CA ILE A 33 -6.11 -9.47 9.27
C ILE A 33 -6.39 -8.97 10.69
N THR A 34 -5.48 -9.25 11.61
CA THR A 34 -5.61 -8.82 13.02
C THR A 34 -4.83 -7.56 13.30
N ARG A 35 -3.75 -7.32 12.57
CA ARG A 35 -2.93 -6.12 12.74
C ARG A 35 -2.14 -5.81 11.47
N ILE A 36 -2.03 -4.52 11.18
CA ILE A 36 -1.13 -4.00 10.17
C ILE A 36 -0.17 -3.04 10.86
N GLN A 37 1.11 -3.31 10.73
CA GLN A 37 2.15 -2.46 11.28
C GLN A 37 2.98 -1.87 10.15
N VAL A 38 3.02 -0.55 10.10
CA VAL A 38 3.88 0.17 9.15
C VAL A 38 5.28 0.22 9.77
N VAL A 39 6.25 -0.32 9.06
CA VAL A 39 7.65 -0.32 9.49
C VAL A 39 8.36 0.80 8.75
N GLU A 40 8.90 1.74 9.51
CA GLU A 40 9.63 2.86 8.92
C GLU A 40 10.89 2.36 8.21
N GLY A 41 11.25 3.08 7.18
CA GLY A 41 12.44 2.81 6.42
C GLY A 41 13.06 4.14 6.08
N PRO A 42 14.00 4.24 5.16
CA PRO A 42 13.80 4.10 3.72
C PRO A 42 14.33 2.77 3.18
N PRO A 43 13.54 2.06 2.38
CA PRO A 43 12.10 2.27 2.10
C PRO A 43 11.22 1.62 3.17
N PRO A 44 9.97 2.11 3.37
CA PRO A 44 9.07 1.52 4.34
C PRO A 44 8.56 0.15 3.89
N SER A 45 8.14 -0.65 4.86
CA SER A 45 7.51 -1.94 4.62
C SER A 45 6.28 -2.07 5.51
N ILE A 46 5.50 -3.12 5.30
CA ILE A 46 4.34 -3.42 6.15
C ILE A 46 4.45 -4.86 6.65
N ARG A 47 4.12 -5.03 7.91
CA ARG A 47 3.99 -6.33 8.53
C ARG A 47 2.52 -6.62 8.78
N ILE A 48 2.02 -7.71 8.18
CA ILE A 48 0.63 -8.13 8.30
C ILE A 48 0.56 -9.31 9.26
N GLN A 49 -0.26 -9.19 10.30
CA GLN A 49 -0.60 -10.30 11.18
C GLN A 49 -2.00 -10.77 10.84
N SER A 50 -2.19 -12.08 10.69
CA SER A 50 -3.47 -12.64 10.29
C SER A 50 -3.75 -13.96 10.98
N GLU A 51 -5.03 -14.37 10.99
CA GLU A 51 -5.51 -15.61 11.59
C GLU A 51 -6.42 -16.36 10.64
N ALA A 52 -6.33 -17.69 10.68
CA ALA A 52 -7.27 -18.58 9.99
C ALA A 52 -7.23 -19.95 10.67
N GLY A 53 -8.40 -20.51 10.99
CA GLY A 53 -8.51 -21.86 11.53
C GLY A 53 -7.71 -22.09 12.82
N GLY A 54 -7.59 -21.06 13.67
CA GLY A 54 -6.82 -21.14 14.91
C GLY A 54 -5.31 -20.92 14.72
N GLY A 55 -4.84 -20.79 13.49
CA GLY A 55 -3.43 -20.52 13.18
C GLY A 55 -3.16 -19.06 12.98
N ARG A 56 -2.00 -18.60 13.45
CA ARG A 56 -1.52 -17.24 13.26
C ARG A 56 -0.41 -17.23 12.20
N ALA A 57 -0.35 -16.15 11.43
CA ALA A 57 0.70 -15.96 10.44
C ALA A 57 1.12 -14.50 10.40
N GLU A 58 2.37 -14.28 10.01
CA GLU A 58 2.92 -12.95 9.83
C GLU A 58 3.58 -12.90 8.46
N LEU A 59 3.32 -11.81 7.72
CA LEU A 59 3.89 -11.60 6.40
C LEU A 59 4.46 -10.20 6.33
N GLU A 60 5.66 -10.06 5.81
CA GLU A 60 6.27 -8.76 5.55
C GLU A 60 6.12 -8.44 4.07
N VAL A 61 5.59 -7.25 3.78
CA VAL A 61 5.39 -6.76 2.41
C VAL A 61 6.38 -5.65 2.14
N GLU A 62 7.24 -5.90 1.16
CA GLU A 62 8.29 -4.96 0.79
C GLU A 62 7.76 -3.75 0.03
N SER A 63 8.54 -2.68 0.03
CA SER A 63 8.16 -1.40 -0.59
C SER A 63 7.75 -1.54 -2.05
N TYR A 64 8.49 -2.33 -2.84
CA TYR A 64 8.16 -2.52 -4.26
C TYR A 64 6.83 -3.23 -4.46
N GLN A 65 6.49 -4.17 -3.57
CA GLN A 65 5.20 -4.86 -3.59
C GLN A 65 4.08 -3.90 -3.20
N LEU A 66 4.32 -3.06 -2.19
CA LEU A 66 3.35 -2.04 -1.75
C LEU A 66 3.02 -1.07 -2.88
N ALA A 67 4.03 -0.61 -3.62
CA ALA A 67 3.81 0.30 -4.74
C ALA A 67 2.90 -0.34 -5.79
N ARG A 68 3.13 -1.60 -6.14
CA ARG A 68 2.31 -2.32 -7.11
C ARG A 68 0.88 -2.51 -6.63
N LEU A 69 0.71 -2.85 -5.35
CA LEU A 69 -0.61 -3.03 -4.76
C LEU A 69 -1.39 -1.73 -4.73
N MET A 70 -0.74 -0.63 -4.38
CA MET A 70 -1.38 0.68 -4.34
C MET A 70 -1.82 1.16 -5.72
N VAL A 71 -0.99 0.95 -6.74
CA VAL A 71 -1.35 1.28 -8.12
C VAL A 71 -2.56 0.44 -8.56
N ALA A 72 -2.54 -0.86 -8.29
CA ALA A 72 -3.64 -1.75 -8.65
C ALA A 72 -4.94 -1.37 -7.93
N TYR A 73 -4.85 -1.05 -6.65
CA TYR A 73 -6.00 -0.63 -5.85
C TYR A 73 -6.59 0.69 -6.36
N CYS A 74 -5.73 1.67 -6.67
CA CYS A 74 -6.18 2.94 -7.23
C CYS A 74 -6.90 2.75 -8.56
N ARG A 75 -6.40 1.85 -9.42
CA ARG A 75 -7.06 1.55 -10.68
C ARG A 75 -8.43 0.92 -10.47
N GLU A 76 -8.53 -0.02 -9.54
CA GLU A 76 -9.80 -0.66 -9.20
C GLU A 76 -10.82 0.34 -8.67
N LYS A 77 -10.39 1.29 -7.86
CA LYS A 77 -11.24 2.35 -7.30
C LYS A 77 -11.41 3.54 -8.24
N LYS A 78 -10.85 3.47 -9.45
CA LYS A 78 -10.92 4.52 -10.46
C LYS A 78 -10.34 5.84 -9.99
N ILE A 79 -9.29 5.78 -9.19
CA ILE A 79 -8.51 6.94 -8.79
C ILE A 79 -7.50 7.21 -9.89
N PRO A 80 -7.55 8.38 -10.55
CA PRO A 80 -6.66 8.67 -11.68
C PRO A 80 -5.20 8.74 -11.24
N LEU A 81 -4.33 8.05 -11.97
CA LEU A 81 -2.89 8.10 -11.77
C LEU A 81 -2.21 8.55 -13.06
N PRO A 82 -1.38 9.60 -13.03
CA PRO A 82 -0.62 10.01 -14.21
C PRO A 82 0.31 8.90 -14.67
N LYS A 83 0.39 8.69 -15.98
CA LYS A 83 1.10 7.56 -16.58
C LYS A 83 2.60 7.59 -16.33
N ASP A 84 3.21 8.77 -16.46
CA ASP A 84 4.67 8.93 -16.39
C ASP A 84 5.10 9.66 -15.10
N ALA A 85 4.32 9.52 -14.04
CA ALA A 85 4.62 10.17 -12.79
C ALA A 85 5.61 9.35 -11.96
N LEU A 86 6.47 10.04 -11.23
CA LEU A 86 7.32 9.43 -10.22
C LEU A 86 6.46 9.08 -9.00
N LYS A 87 6.56 7.85 -8.55
CA LYS A 87 5.77 7.35 -7.41
C LYS A 87 6.70 6.96 -6.28
N THR A 88 6.43 7.48 -5.09
CA THR A 88 7.20 7.17 -3.89
C THR A 88 6.27 6.82 -2.74
N ILE A 89 6.77 6.05 -1.78
CA ILE A 89 6.02 5.62 -0.61
C ILE A 89 6.75 6.08 0.64
N HIS A 90 6.00 6.65 1.57
CA HIS A 90 6.54 7.11 2.85
C HIS A 90 5.68 6.61 4.00
N ALA A 91 6.32 6.24 5.09
CA ALA A 91 5.61 5.93 6.32
C ALA A 91 5.10 7.23 6.96
N GLN A 92 3.87 7.19 7.48
CA GLN A 92 3.27 8.34 8.15
C GLN A 92 2.47 7.81 9.36
N GLY A 93 3.17 7.61 10.48
CA GLY A 93 2.58 6.96 11.63
C GLY A 93 2.17 5.52 11.31
N ASP A 94 0.91 5.18 11.51
CA ASP A 94 0.35 3.87 11.17
C ASP A 94 -0.26 3.83 9.77
N ALA A 95 -0.03 4.88 8.98
CA ALA A 95 -0.52 5.01 7.61
C ALA A 95 0.64 5.02 6.63
N LEU A 96 0.33 4.83 5.34
CA LEU A 96 1.30 5.03 4.25
C LEU A 96 0.84 6.19 3.38
N CYS A 97 1.79 7.02 2.99
CA CYS A 97 1.58 8.09 2.04
C CYS A 97 2.15 7.67 0.69
N PHE A 98 1.29 7.62 -0.32
CA PHE A 98 1.66 7.35 -1.70
C PHE A 98 1.76 8.69 -2.43
N SER A 99 2.97 9.13 -2.71
CA SER A 99 3.22 10.43 -3.36
C SER A 99 3.43 10.25 -4.85
N ILE A 100 2.74 11.07 -5.63
CA ILE A 100 2.79 11.03 -7.07
C ILE A 100 3.25 12.40 -7.56
N MET A 101 4.38 12.44 -8.26
CA MET A 101 4.92 13.67 -8.79
C MET A 101 4.94 13.60 -10.31
N SER A 102 4.28 14.56 -10.95
CA SER A 102 4.28 14.68 -12.41
C SER A 102 4.78 16.04 -12.84
N THR A 103 5.47 16.07 -13.95
CA THR A 103 6.01 17.30 -14.52
C THR A 103 5.30 17.57 -15.83
N LEU A 104 4.73 18.78 -15.95
CA LEU A 104 4.02 19.24 -17.12
C LEU A 104 4.84 20.34 -17.79
N GLY A 105 5.02 20.21 -19.06
CA GLY A 105 5.75 21.27 -19.72
C GLY A 105 6.31 20.97 -21.05
#